data_11a1222fa910f60f78e3d70e6db9472c
#
_entry.id   11a1222fa910f60f78e3d70e6db9472c
#
_cell.length_a   1.000
_cell.length_b   1.000
_cell.length_c   1.000
_cell.angle_alpha   90.00
_cell.angle_beta   90.00
_cell.angle_gamma   90.00
#
_symmetry.space_group_name_H-M   'P 1'
#
loop_
_entity.id
_entity.type
_entity.pdbx_description
1 polymer ?
#
loop_
_entity_poly.entity_id
_entity_poly.type
_entity_poly.pdbx_seq_one_letter_code
_entity_poly.pdbx_strand_id
1 'polypeptide(L)'
;MVIQKSNLLNKYIIFFFLIFLFGVLLRVYNLNFEDYWFDEQAGFWVADPSISFSETLERSKELDRGTHLVFNLILKTFFYILGYDPSIGRILPLIFGVLSIPALSYLSFQINNNKSFLLTAVISSINFYLISYSQETRLYSLVFFVSILNIIFFFKIYDFKDLNKSKFLFSILYIFFTVLGTCLHIFFFIIIFSQIIFLLVNYTFKKRTILFEIFAIFISICIYLFFMLDSLLLQMEIKEFWIQQVSLGKFRVFL
;
A
#
# COMPACT_ATOMS: atom_id res chain seq x y z
N MET A 1 24.16 24.21 -25.10
CA MET A 1 23.36 24.09 -23.85
C MET A 1 22.36 22.93 -23.87
N VAL A 2 21.69 22.61 -25.00
CA VAL A 2 20.72 21.49 -25.12
C VAL A 2 21.40 20.12 -24.98
N ILE A 3 22.57 19.91 -25.61
CA ILE A 3 23.33 18.63 -25.59
C ILE A 3 23.82 18.28 -24.17
N GLN A 4 24.20 19.28 -23.37
CA GLN A 4 24.68 19.07 -22.00
C GLN A 4 23.56 18.66 -21.04
N LYS A 5 22.31 19.12 -21.29
CA LYS A 5 21.12 18.77 -20.51
C LYS A 5 20.66 17.33 -20.80
N SER A 6 20.80 16.86 -22.05
CA SER A 6 20.46 15.48 -22.43
C SER A 6 21.44 14.46 -21.83
N ASN A 7 22.72 14.75 -21.80
CA ASN A 7 23.73 13.88 -21.20
C ASN A 7 23.59 13.74 -19.68
N LEU A 8 23.16 14.80 -19.00
CA LEU A 8 22.86 14.76 -17.57
C LEU A 8 21.62 13.89 -17.28
N LEU A 9 20.55 14.06 -18.05
CA LEU A 9 19.34 13.27 -17.90
C LEU A 9 19.62 11.77 -18.11
N ASN A 10 20.38 11.42 -19.15
CA ASN A 10 20.76 10.04 -19.43
C ASN A 10 21.57 9.42 -18.27
N LYS A 11 22.45 10.17 -17.61
CA LYS A 11 23.18 9.69 -16.42
C LYS A 11 22.24 9.36 -15.27
N TYR A 12 21.27 10.21 -14.95
CA TYR A 12 20.28 9.95 -13.89
C TYR A 12 19.47 8.68 -14.18
N ILE A 13 19.06 8.47 -15.42
CA ILE A 13 18.30 7.29 -15.84
C ILE A 13 19.14 6.01 -15.68
N ILE A 14 20.40 6.03 -16.13
CA ILE A 14 21.31 4.86 -15.99
C ILE A 14 21.54 4.52 -14.52
N PHE A 15 21.86 5.52 -13.68
CA PHE A 15 22.06 5.29 -12.25
C PHE A 15 20.78 4.76 -11.57
N PHE A 16 19.61 5.33 -11.91
CA PHE A 16 18.34 4.82 -11.40
C PHE A 16 18.13 3.36 -11.78
N PHE A 17 18.38 3.00 -13.04
CA PHE A 17 18.20 1.62 -13.52
C PHE A 17 19.11 0.63 -12.79
N LEU A 18 20.37 0.99 -12.54
CA LEU A 18 21.30 0.16 -11.76
C LEU A 18 20.84 0.00 -10.31
N ILE A 19 20.39 1.07 -9.66
CA ILE A 19 19.84 1.03 -8.30
C ILE A 19 18.57 0.18 -8.26
N PHE A 20 17.68 0.34 -9.23
CA PHE A 20 16.46 -0.42 -9.35
C PHE A 20 16.73 -1.91 -9.51
N LEU A 21 17.63 -2.29 -10.43
CA LEU A 21 18.05 -3.69 -10.60
C LEU A 21 18.62 -4.27 -9.30
N PHE A 22 19.47 -3.53 -8.63
CA PHE A 22 20.01 -3.95 -7.34
C PHE A 22 18.88 -4.15 -6.30
N GLY A 23 17.92 -3.24 -6.23
CA GLY A 23 16.74 -3.37 -5.37
C GLY A 23 15.86 -4.58 -5.71
N VAL A 24 15.74 -4.93 -7.01
CA VAL A 24 15.06 -6.17 -7.45
C VAL A 24 15.83 -7.39 -7.00
N LEU A 25 17.15 -7.42 -7.23
CA LEU A 25 17.99 -8.55 -6.81
C LEU A 25 17.91 -8.84 -5.31
N LEU A 26 17.93 -7.79 -4.48
CA LEU A 26 17.79 -7.94 -3.02
C LEU A 26 16.43 -8.53 -2.61
N ARG A 27 15.36 -8.26 -3.36
CA ARG A 27 14.01 -8.78 -3.07
C ARG A 27 13.77 -10.19 -3.60
N VAL A 28 14.46 -10.56 -4.67
CA VAL A 28 14.39 -11.90 -5.24
C VAL A 28 15.34 -12.86 -4.51
N TYR A 29 16.46 -12.35 -3.99
CA TYR A 29 17.43 -13.14 -3.27
C TYR A 29 16.79 -13.81 -2.06
N ASN A 30 16.89 -15.14 -2.00
CA ASN A 30 16.33 -15.98 -0.93
C ASN A 30 14.80 -15.86 -0.72
N LEU A 31 14.02 -15.50 -1.75
CA LEU A 31 12.58 -15.28 -1.66
C LEU A 31 11.82 -16.45 -0.99
N ASN A 32 12.23 -17.69 -1.24
CA ASN A 32 11.59 -18.90 -0.69
C ASN A 32 12.52 -19.66 0.29
N PHE A 33 13.50 -18.98 0.87
CA PHE A 33 14.47 -19.63 1.76
C PHE A 33 13.89 -19.84 3.16
N GLU A 34 13.16 -18.84 3.69
CA GLU A 34 12.54 -18.92 5.01
C GLU A 34 11.23 -19.71 4.97
N ASP A 35 10.96 -20.45 6.04
CA ASP A 35 9.70 -21.14 6.23
C ASP A 35 8.53 -20.13 6.22
N TYR A 36 7.34 -20.63 5.84
CA TYR A 36 6.15 -19.78 5.81
C TYR A 36 5.63 -19.55 7.23
N TRP A 37 5.46 -18.28 7.57
CA TRP A 37 4.88 -17.86 8.84
C TRP A 37 3.43 -18.34 8.96
N PHE A 38 2.97 -18.50 10.20
CA PHE A 38 1.57 -18.89 10.46
C PHE A 38 0.57 -18.02 9.69
N ASP A 39 0.80 -16.70 9.69
CA ASP A 39 -0.07 -15.75 8.99
C ASP A 39 -0.06 -15.90 7.47
N GLU A 40 1.07 -16.32 6.86
CA GLU A 40 1.13 -16.65 5.43
C GLU A 40 0.33 -17.92 5.13
N GLN A 41 0.53 -18.98 5.95
CA GLN A 41 -0.20 -20.25 5.82
C GLN A 41 -1.70 -20.05 5.98
N ALA A 42 -2.11 -19.23 6.93
CA ALA A 42 -3.50 -18.84 7.14
C ALA A 42 -4.07 -18.07 5.93
N GLY A 43 -3.29 -17.14 5.35
CA GLY A 43 -3.63 -16.45 4.11
C GLY A 43 -3.81 -17.42 2.93
N PHE A 44 -2.96 -18.45 2.81
CA PHE A 44 -3.11 -19.49 1.78
C PHE A 44 -4.40 -20.26 1.97
N TRP A 45 -4.73 -20.68 3.19
CA TRP A 45 -5.97 -21.39 3.50
C TRP A 45 -7.23 -20.59 3.13
N VAL A 46 -7.24 -19.28 3.39
CA VAL A 46 -8.35 -18.40 3.01
C VAL A 46 -8.41 -18.18 1.51
N ALA A 47 -7.25 -18.04 0.85
CA ALA A 47 -7.13 -17.73 -0.57
C ALA A 47 -7.13 -18.99 -1.48
N ASP A 48 -7.51 -20.15 -0.97
CA ASP A 48 -7.59 -21.39 -1.76
C ASP A 48 -8.53 -21.18 -2.96
N PRO A 49 -8.03 -21.34 -4.21
CA PRO A 49 -8.83 -21.12 -5.42
C PRO A 49 -9.92 -22.19 -5.64
N SER A 50 -9.86 -23.33 -4.97
CA SER A 50 -10.84 -24.42 -5.11
C SER A 50 -12.14 -24.18 -4.36
N ILE A 51 -12.16 -23.31 -3.34
CA ILE A 51 -13.33 -23.02 -2.53
C ILE A 51 -14.19 -21.92 -3.15
N SER A 52 -15.46 -21.85 -2.76
CA SER A 52 -16.40 -20.81 -3.20
C SER A 52 -16.07 -19.44 -2.61
N PHE A 53 -16.64 -18.38 -3.18
CA PHE A 53 -16.50 -17.02 -2.62
C PHE A 53 -17.10 -16.92 -1.20
N SER A 54 -18.26 -17.55 -0.97
CA SER A 54 -18.89 -17.58 0.36
C SER A 54 -17.99 -18.24 1.40
N GLU A 55 -17.37 -19.36 1.06
CA GLU A 55 -16.43 -20.03 1.95
C GLU A 55 -15.17 -19.21 2.21
N THR A 56 -14.64 -18.51 1.20
CA THR A 56 -13.53 -17.55 1.40
C THR A 56 -13.90 -16.46 2.41
N LEU A 57 -15.14 -15.94 2.33
CA LEU A 57 -15.63 -14.94 3.26
C LEU A 57 -15.76 -15.50 4.70
N GLU A 58 -16.28 -16.72 4.84
CA GLU A 58 -16.39 -17.40 6.13
C GLU A 58 -15.01 -17.65 6.75
N ARG A 59 -14.07 -18.23 6.00
CA ARG A 59 -12.70 -18.47 6.46
C ARG A 59 -11.97 -17.16 6.83
N SER A 60 -12.16 -16.08 6.07
CA SER A 60 -11.62 -14.78 6.42
C SER A 60 -12.20 -14.22 7.72
N LYS A 61 -13.52 -14.40 7.94
CA LYS A 61 -14.18 -14.00 9.19
C LYS A 61 -13.69 -14.82 10.39
N GLU A 62 -13.47 -16.11 10.19
CA GLU A 62 -12.98 -17.02 11.23
C GLU A 62 -11.53 -16.69 11.64
N LEU A 63 -10.67 -16.47 10.66
CA LEU A 63 -9.24 -16.25 10.90
C LEU A 63 -8.94 -14.90 11.56
N ASP A 64 -9.36 -13.82 10.90
CA ASP A 64 -8.99 -12.44 11.25
C ASP A 64 -10.18 -11.47 11.27
N ARG A 65 -11.40 -12.05 11.34
CA ARG A 65 -12.68 -11.32 11.32
C ARG A 65 -12.88 -10.51 10.04
N GLY A 66 -12.31 -10.98 8.94
CA GLY A 66 -12.44 -10.38 7.63
C GLY A 66 -11.61 -9.13 7.40
N THR A 67 -10.67 -8.78 8.29
CA THR A 67 -9.86 -7.55 8.15
C THR A 67 -8.99 -7.53 6.91
N HIS A 68 -8.55 -8.70 6.42
CA HIS A 68 -7.68 -8.84 5.25
C HIS A 68 -8.42 -9.40 4.01
N LEU A 69 -9.74 -9.39 4.03
CA LEU A 69 -10.56 -10.00 2.98
C LEU A 69 -10.16 -9.56 1.57
N VAL A 70 -9.96 -8.27 1.35
CA VAL A 70 -9.63 -7.73 0.01
C VAL A 70 -8.28 -8.26 -0.46
N PHE A 71 -7.28 -8.31 0.41
CA PHE A 71 -5.98 -8.92 0.08
C PHE A 71 -6.12 -10.41 -0.24
N ASN A 72 -6.87 -11.15 0.56
CA ASN A 72 -7.09 -12.58 0.36
C ASN A 72 -7.82 -12.87 -0.96
N LEU A 73 -8.76 -12.02 -1.38
CA LEU A 73 -9.42 -12.14 -2.69
C LEU A 73 -8.47 -11.86 -3.86
N ILE A 74 -7.58 -10.87 -3.72
CA ILE A 74 -6.54 -10.62 -4.71
C ILE A 74 -5.59 -11.82 -4.79
N LEU A 75 -5.14 -12.35 -3.65
CA LEU A 75 -4.27 -13.52 -3.57
C LEU A 75 -4.95 -14.76 -4.17
N LYS A 76 -6.23 -14.99 -3.86
CA LYS A 76 -7.04 -16.08 -4.45
C LYS A 76 -7.09 -15.97 -5.97
N THR A 77 -7.34 -14.78 -6.49
CA THR A 77 -7.35 -14.56 -7.95
C THR A 77 -5.97 -14.83 -8.55
N PHE A 78 -4.92 -14.44 -7.85
CA PHE A 78 -3.54 -14.69 -8.25
C PHE A 78 -3.21 -16.20 -8.30
N PHE A 79 -3.61 -16.95 -7.28
CA PHE A 79 -3.49 -18.41 -7.26
C PHE A 79 -4.34 -19.11 -8.33
N TYR A 80 -5.53 -18.59 -8.62
CA TYR A 80 -6.37 -19.13 -9.68
C TYR A 80 -5.70 -19.03 -11.06
N ILE A 81 -4.96 -17.94 -11.32
CA ILE A 81 -4.30 -17.68 -12.60
C ILE A 81 -2.96 -18.41 -12.72
N LEU A 82 -2.14 -18.41 -11.67
CA LEU A 82 -0.74 -18.87 -11.72
C LEU A 82 -0.51 -20.24 -11.08
N GLY A 83 -1.50 -20.75 -10.35
CA GLY A 83 -1.41 -22.01 -9.62
C GLY A 83 -1.37 -21.83 -8.11
N TYR A 84 -1.90 -22.82 -7.39
CA TYR A 84 -1.99 -22.81 -5.93
C TYR A 84 -0.73 -23.43 -5.32
N ASP A 85 0.29 -22.59 -5.16
CA ASP A 85 1.57 -22.96 -4.55
C ASP A 85 2.05 -21.81 -3.63
N PRO A 86 2.53 -22.12 -2.40
CA PRO A 86 3.01 -21.08 -1.47
C PRO A 86 4.12 -20.19 -2.07
N SER A 87 5.00 -20.73 -2.90
CA SER A 87 6.07 -19.96 -3.55
C SER A 87 5.51 -18.90 -4.52
N ILE A 88 4.39 -19.20 -5.17
CA ILE A 88 3.67 -18.26 -6.04
C ILE A 88 3.04 -17.16 -5.18
N GLY A 89 2.57 -17.46 -3.96
CA GLY A 89 2.01 -16.48 -3.04
C GLY A 89 2.97 -15.32 -2.76
N ARG A 90 4.28 -15.57 -2.60
CA ARG A 90 5.30 -14.54 -2.36
C ARG A 90 5.60 -13.66 -3.58
N ILE A 91 5.24 -14.08 -4.78
CA ILE A 91 5.42 -13.25 -5.99
C ILE A 91 4.49 -12.03 -5.96
N LEU A 92 3.30 -12.14 -5.39
CA LEU A 92 2.35 -11.03 -5.31
C LEU A 92 2.93 -9.83 -4.53
N PRO A 93 3.36 -9.95 -3.26
CA PRO A 93 4.01 -8.86 -2.53
C PRO A 93 5.34 -8.43 -3.14
N LEU A 94 6.11 -9.36 -3.76
CA LEU A 94 7.33 -9.05 -4.47
C LEU A 94 7.08 -8.03 -5.60
N ILE A 95 6.06 -8.23 -6.42
CA ILE A 95 5.70 -7.31 -7.52
C ILE A 95 5.46 -5.90 -6.96
N PHE A 96 4.65 -5.76 -5.91
CA PHE A 96 4.34 -4.45 -5.33
C PHE A 96 5.53 -3.84 -4.58
N GLY A 97 6.38 -4.65 -3.95
CA GLY A 97 7.62 -4.20 -3.35
C GLY A 97 8.62 -3.64 -4.38
N VAL A 98 8.74 -4.30 -5.53
CA VAL A 98 9.56 -3.83 -6.66
C VAL A 98 8.98 -2.54 -7.27
N LEU A 99 7.67 -2.50 -7.53
CA LEU A 99 7.01 -1.33 -8.10
C LEU A 99 7.01 -0.12 -7.15
N SER A 100 7.15 -0.34 -5.86
CA SER A 100 7.26 0.74 -4.88
C SER A 100 8.55 1.57 -5.03
N ILE A 101 9.63 1.00 -5.55
CA ILE A 101 10.89 1.73 -5.76
C ILE A 101 10.71 2.89 -6.76
N PRO A 102 10.28 2.66 -8.01
CA PRO A 102 10.05 3.74 -8.96
C PRO A 102 8.92 4.68 -8.54
N ALA A 103 7.84 4.15 -7.92
CA ALA A 103 6.72 4.96 -7.48
C ALA A 103 7.12 5.97 -6.39
N LEU A 104 7.85 5.52 -5.35
CA LEU A 104 8.31 6.38 -4.27
C LEU A 104 9.37 7.39 -4.76
N SER A 105 10.25 6.95 -5.67
CA SER A 105 11.23 7.84 -6.30
C SER A 105 10.55 8.94 -7.11
N TYR A 106 9.50 8.58 -7.86
CA TYR A 106 8.71 9.55 -8.62
C TYR A 106 7.95 10.52 -7.71
N LEU A 107 7.38 10.05 -6.60
CA LEU A 107 6.76 10.92 -5.60
C LEU A 107 7.77 11.93 -5.04
N SER A 108 8.96 11.48 -4.69
CA SER A 108 10.04 12.34 -4.21
C SER A 108 10.46 13.39 -5.25
N PHE A 109 10.50 13.01 -6.52
CA PHE A 109 10.75 13.94 -7.63
C PHE A 109 9.65 15.01 -7.76
N GLN A 110 8.38 14.63 -7.62
CA GLN A 110 7.26 15.58 -7.66
C GLN A 110 7.34 16.63 -6.56
N ILE A 111 7.79 16.24 -5.36
CA ILE A 111 7.86 17.14 -4.21
C ILE A 111 9.11 18.02 -4.26
N ASN A 112 10.22 17.52 -4.79
CA ASN A 112 11.51 18.19 -4.66
C ASN A 112 12.27 18.28 -6.00
N ASN A 113 13.17 17.33 -6.34
CA ASN A 113 14.05 17.41 -7.51
C ASN A 113 14.70 16.05 -7.89
N ASN A 114 15.53 16.07 -8.96
CA ASN A 114 16.24 14.89 -9.46
C ASN A 114 17.19 14.23 -8.43
N LYS A 115 17.80 14.99 -7.53
CA LYS A 115 18.67 14.43 -6.50
C LYS A 115 17.88 13.63 -5.48
N SER A 116 16.72 14.15 -5.08
CA SER A 116 15.79 13.44 -4.19
C SER A 116 15.28 12.16 -4.83
N PHE A 117 15.01 12.16 -6.14
CA PHE A 117 14.60 10.98 -6.89
C PHE A 117 15.62 9.83 -6.72
N LEU A 118 16.91 10.08 -6.98
CA LEU A 118 17.94 9.04 -6.85
C LEU A 118 18.19 8.62 -5.41
N LEU A 119 18.23 9.58 -4.48
CA LEU A 119 18.40 9.27 -3.06
C LEU A 119 17.27 8.38 -2.54
N THR A 120 16.04 8.68 -2.90
CA THR A 120 14.88 7.87 -2.54
C THR A 120 14.93 6.49 -3.19
N ALA A 121 15.39 6.38 -4.45
CA ALA A 121 15.61 5.10 -5.11
C ALA A 121 16.62 4.25 -4.33
N VAL A 122 17.76 4.82 -3.91
CA VAL A 122 18.75 4.10 -3.09
C VAL A 122 18.13 3.64 -1.77
N ILE A 123 17.53 4.56 -1.00
CA ILE A 123 16.97 4.24 0.30
C ILE A 123 15.90 3.15 0.19
N SER A 124 14.97 3.28 -0.76
CA SER A 124 13.89 2.30 -0.93
C SER A 124 14.39 0.94 -1.44
N SER A 125 15.49 0.92 -2.20
CA SER A 125 16.09 -0.33 -2.69
C SER A 125 16.75 -1.15 -1.59
N ILE A 126 17.40 -0.51 -0.60
CA ILE A 126 18.18 -1.17 0.45
C ILE A 126 17.46 -1.23 1.80
N ASN A 127 16.28 -0.63 1.93
CA ASN A 127 15.57 -0.62 3.19
C ASN A 127 15.14 -2.04 3.59
N PHE A 128 15.61 -2.50 4.73
CA PHE A 128 15.37 -3.84 5.24
C PHE A 128 13.88 -4.18 5.34
N TYR A 129 13.07 -3.30 5.93
CA TYR A 129 11.63 -3.55 6.08
C TYR A 129 10.90 -3.65 4.74
N LEU A 130 11.27 -2.80 3.76
CA LEU A 130 10.66 -2.87 2.43
C LEU A 130 11.09 -4.14 1.67
N ILE A 131 12.28 -4.66 1.93
CA ILE A 131 12.74 -5.94 1.37
C ILE A 131 11.98 -7.09 2.05
N SER A 132 11.99 -7.17 3.37
CA SER A 132 11.34 -8.23 4.15
C SER A 132 9.85 -8.33 3.79
N TYR A 133 9.10 -7.24 3.90
CA TYR A 133 7.67 -7.26 3.55
C TYR A 133 7.37 -7.55 2.07
N SER A 134 8.34 -7.42 1.16
CA SER A 134 8.17 -7.85 -0.23
C SER A 134 8.40 -9.35 -0.43
N GLN A 135 8.91 -10.06 0.58
CA GLN A 135 9.19 -11.48 0.57
C GLN A 135 8.19 -12.31 1.39
N GLU A 136 7.24 -11.67 2.06
CA GLU A 136 6.19 -12.31 2.85
C GLU A 136 4.84 -12.19 2.14
N THR A 137 4.04 -13.26 2.09
CA THR A 137 2.69 -13.24 1.51
C THR A 137 1.72 -12.51 2.44
N ARG A 138 1.97 -11.22 2.60
CA ARG A 138 1.22 -10.28 3.45
C ARG A 138 0.84 -9.03 2.66
N LEU A 139 -0.18 -8.35 3.12
CA LEU A 139 -0.74 -7.17 2.44
C LEU A 139 0.17 -5.93 2.45
N TYR A 140 1.24 -5.90 3.27
CA TYR A 140 1.99 -4.68 3.57
C TYR A 140 2.64 -4.02 2.36
N SER A 141 3.27 -4.79 1.46
CA SER A 141 3.84 -4.24 0.22
C SER A 141 2.78 -3.65 -0.70
N LEU A 142 1.59 -4.28 -0.78
CA LEU A 142 0.47 -3.77 -1.56
C LEU A 142 -0.08 -2.48 -0.95
N VAL A 143 -0.31 -2.44 0.37
CA VAL A 143 -0.79 -1.24 1.08
C VAL A 143 0.20 -0.10 0.90
N PHE A 144 1.50 -0.36 1.04
CA PHE A 144 2.55 0.64 0.84
C PHE A 144 2.53 1.20 -0.59
N PHE A 145 2.46 0.35 -1.60
CA PHE A 145 2.39 0.76 -3.00
C PHE A 145 1.13 1.60 -3.28
N VAL A 146 -0.04 1.14 -2.83
CA VAL A 146 -1.31 1.85 -2.94
C VAL A 146 -1.24 3.22 -2.26
N SER A 147 -0.58 3.29 -1.09
CA SER A 147 -0.36 4.55 -0.35
C SER A 147 0.44 5.56 -1.17
N ILE A 148 1.52 5.11 -1.80
CA ILE A 148 2.35 5.97 -2.66
C ILE A 148 1.53 6.50 -3.83
N LEU A 149 0.76 5.64 -4.52
CA LEU A 149 -0.08 6.05 -5.64
C LEU A 149 -1.17 7.02 -5.21
N ASN A 150 -1.81 6.78 -4.08
CA ASN A 150 -2.81 7.71 -3.51
C ASN A 150 -2.19 9.11 -3.30
N ILE A 151 -1.02 9.20 -2.69
CA ILE A 151 -0.33 10.47 -2.44
C ILE A 151 0.09 11.14 -3.76
N ILE A 152 0.57 10.37 -4.75
CA ILE A 152 0.91 10.90 -6.08
C ILE A 152 -0.31 11.56 -6.72
N PHE A 153 -1.47 10.88 -6.72
CA PHE A 153 -2.69 11.42 -7.32
C PHE A 153 -3.28 12.58 -6.52
N PHE A 154 -3.15 12.56 -5.18
CA PHE A 154 -3.49 13.70 -4.34
C PHE A 154 -2.74 14.97 -4.78
N PHE A 155 -1.40 14.91 -4.91
CA PHE A 155 -0.61 16.05 -5.38
C PHE A 155 -0.94 16.43 -6.84
N LYS A 156 -1.21 15.46 -7.71
CA LYS A 156 -1.67 15.76 -9.08
C LYS A 156 -2.95 16.56 -9.11
N ILE A 157 -3.91 16.27 -8.24
CA ILE A 157 -5.17 17.02 -8.13
C ILE A 157 -4.91 18.38 -7.50
N TYR A 158 -4.09 18.45 -6.46
CA TYR A 158 -3.77 19.67 -5.73
C TYR A 158 -3.11 20.73 -6.61
N ASP A 159 -2.14 20.34 -7.44
CA ASP A 159 -1.35 21.26 -8.27
C ASP A 159 -2.11 21.83 -9.49
N PHE A 160 -3.22 21.23 -9.89
CA PHE A 160 -3.95 21.69 -11.07
C PHE A 160 -4.79 22.94 -10.79
N LYS A 161 -4.57 24.00 -11.60
CA LYS A 161 -5.35 25.25 -11.54
C LYS A 161 -6.73 25.11 -12.21
N ASP A 162 -6.82 24.35 -13.31
CA ASP A 162 -8.02 24.23 -14.14
C ASP A 162 -8.50 22.80 -14.32
N LEU A 163 -9.82 22.62 -14.53
CA LEU A 163 -10.40 21.32 -14.85
C LEU A 163 -10.13 20.99 -16.33
N ASN A 164 -9.35 19.93 -16.53
CA ASN A 164 -9.16 19.31 -17.84
C ASN A 164 -9.41 17.80 -17.75
N LYS A 165 -9.38 17.09 -18.89
CA LYS A 165 -9.59 15.64 -18.95
C LYS A 165 -8.60 14.86 -18.05
N SER A 166 -7.36 15.31 -17.97
CA SER A 166 -6.33 14.68 -17.14
C SER A 166 -6.65 14.79 -15.66
N LYS A 167 -7.19 15.93 -15.20
CA LYS A 167 -7.60 16.10 -13.80
C LYS A 167 -8.75 15.17 -13.41
N PHE A 168 -9.72 15.00 -14.29
CA PHE A 168 -10.82 14.07 -14.07
C PHE A 168 -10.33 12.64 -13.89
N LEU A 169 -9.41 12.18 -14.75
CA LEU A 169 -8.78 10.87 -14.62
C LEU A 169 -8.03 10.73 -13.29
N PHE A 170 -7.23 11.73 -12.91
CA PHE A 170 -6.48 11.69 -11.64
C PHE A 170 -7.42 11.69 -10.42
N SER A 171 -8.57 12.34 -10.50
CA SER A 171 -9.59 12.30 -9.44
C SER A 171 -10.19 10.90 -9.30
N ILE A 172 -10.49 10.23 -10.40
CA ILE A 172 -10.98 8.85 -10.39
C ILE A 172 -9.92 7.91 -9.78
N LEU A 173 -8.67 8.04 -10.22
CA LEU A 173 -7.57 7.23 -9.68
C LEU A 173 -7.34 7.50 -8.19
N TYR A 174 -7.42 8.75 -7.75
CA TYR A 174 -7.34 9.09 -6.34
C TYR A 174 -8.45 8.40 -5.53
N ILE A 175 -9.71 8.50 -5.97
CA ILE A 175 -10.85 7.84 -5.32
C ILE A 175 -10.63 6.33 -5.29
N PHE A 176 -10.24 5.74 -6.41
CA PHE A 176 -9.98 4.30 -6.49
C PHE A 176 -8.92 3.84 -5.49
N PHE A 177 -7.76 4.52 -5.44
CA PHE A 177 -6.69 4.15 -4.49
C PHE A 177 -7.04 4.47 -3.04
N THR A 178 -7.88 5.48 -2.79
CA THR A 178 -8.41 5.75 -1.44
C THR A 178 -9.31 4.62 -0.96
N VAL A 179 -10.27 4.20 -1.79
CA VAL A 179 -11.16 3.08 -1.49
C VAL A 179 -10.38 1.77 -1.33
N LEU A 180 -9.51 1.46 -2.29
CA LEU A 180 -8.70 0.24 -2.23
C LEU A 180 -7.83 0.21 -0.96
N GLY A 181 -7.16 1.32 -0.65
CA GLY A 181 -6.30 1.40 0.54
C GLY A 181 -7.05 1.21 1.84
N THR A 182 -8.22 1.84 2.00
CA THR A 182 -9.06 1.67 3.20
C THR A 182 -9.61 0.26 3.33
N CYS A 183 -9.97 -0.40 2.21
CA CYS A 183 -10.41 -1.79 2.21
C CYS A 183 -9.28 -2.80 2.45
N LEU A 184 -8.03 -2.44 2.11
CA LEU A 184 -6.86 -3.28 2.40
C LEU A 184 -6.46 -3.21 3.86
N HIS A 185 -6.45 -2.01 4.47
CA HIS A 185 -5.99 -1.85 5.85
C HIS A 185 -6.57 -0.59 6.51
N ILE A 186 -7.11 -0.73 7.71
CA ILE A 186 -7.72 0.39 8.47
C ILE A 186 -6.74 1.56 8.70
N PHE A 187 -5.45 1.29 8.89
CA PHE A 187 -4.45 2.34 9.09
C PHE A 187 -4.24 3.24 7.86
N PHE A 188 -4.83 2.90 6.72
CA PHE A 188 -4.84 3.79 5.57
C PHE A 188 -5.57 5.12 5.86
N PHE A 189 -6.48 5.15 6.83
CA PHE A 189 -7.10 6.40 7.30
C PHE A 189 -6.09 7.41 7.85
N ILE A 190 -4.91 6.98 8.31
CA ILE A 190 -3.83 7.89 8.73
C ILE A 190 -3.33 8.73 7.55
N ILE A 191 -3.26 8.14 6.34
CA ILE A 191 -2.86 8.85 5.12
C ILE A 191 -3.90 9.89 4.75
N ILE A 192 -5.17 9.51 4.76
CA ILE A 192 -6.29 10.42 4.49
C ILE A 192 -6.27 11.58 5.49
N PHE A 193 -6.12 11.29 6.78
CA PHE A 193 -6.05 12.30 7.82
C PHE A 193 -4.86 13.26 7.64
N SER A 194 -3.69 12.75 7.24
CA SER A 194 -2.52 13.59 6.96
C SER A 194 -2.74 14.51 5.74
N GLN A 195 -3.47 14.05 4.72
CA GLN A 195 -3.85 14.86 3.57
C GLN A 195 -4.82 15.99 3.96
N ILE A 196 -5.81 15.70 4.83
CA ILE A 196 -6.72 16.72 5.36
C ILE A 196 -5.93 17.77 6.13
N ILE A 197 -5.01 17.37 7.02
CA ILE A 197 -4.14 18.31 7.75
C ILE A 197 -3.34 19.16 6.77
N PHE A 198 -2.75 18.55 5.75
CA PHE A 198 -1.99 19.27 4.72
C PHE A 198 -2.84 20.36 4.04
N LEU A 199 -4.09 20.05 3.68
CA LEU A 199 -5.01 21.02 3.08
C LEU A 199 -5.37 22.15 4.06
N LEU A 200 -5.60 21.82 5.33
CA LEU A 200 -5.93 22.80 6.36
C LEU A 200 -4.76 23.78 6.63
N VAL A 201 -3.54 23.24 6.73
CA VAL A 201 -2.34 24.06 7.02
C VAL A 201 -1.97 24.97 5.85
N ASN A 202 -2.10 24.49 4.62
CA ASN A 202 -1.68 25.27 3.45
C ASN A 202 -2.71 26.32 3.01
N TYR A 203 -3.84 26.49 3.69
CA TYR A 203 -4.89 27.50 3.55
C TYR A 203 -5.29 27.91 2.12
N THR A 204 -4.71 27.25 1.11
CA THR A 204 -5.04 27.46 -0.30
C THR A 204 -6.24 26.62 -0.68
N PHE A 205 -7.39 26.91 -0.04
CA PHE A 205 -8.63 26.20 -0.31
C PHE A 205 -9.07 26.37 -1.76
N LYS A 206 -8.51 25.57 -2.63
CA LYS A 206 -9.14 25.29 -3.92
C LYS A 206 -10.37 24.44 -3.62
N LYS A 207 -11.53 25.09 -3.48
CA LYS A 207 -12.83 24.47 -3.11
C LYS A 207 -13.09 23.11 -3.78
N ARG A 208 -12.63 22.92 -5.02
CA ARG A 208 -12.82 21.69 -5.79
C ARG A 208 -11.98 20.53 -5.32
N THR A 209 -10.74 20.74 -4.92
CA THR A 209 -9.86 19.66 -4.42
C THR A 209 -10.43 19.09 -3.13
N ILE A 210 -10.91 19.97 -2.26
CA ILE A 210 -11.58 19.58 -1.01
C ILE A 210 -12.84 18.76 -1.27
N LEU A 211 -13.66 19.17 -2.26
CA LEU A 211 -14.86 18.40 -2.60
C LEU A 211 -14.54 16.98 -3.07
N PHE A 212 -13.51 16.80 -3.90
CA PHE A 212 -13.08 15.47 -4.33
C PHE A 212 -12.55 14.64 -3.16
N GLU A 213 -11.83 15.25 -2.24
CA GLU A 213 -11.32 14.54 -1.06
C GLU A 213 -12.46 14.14 -0.11
N ILE A 214 -13.37 15.04 0.20
CA ILE A 214 -14.56 14.72 1.00
C ILE A 214 -15.37 13.59 0.33
N PHE A 215 -15.55 13.66 -0.99
CA PHE A 215 -16.27 12.63 -1.73
C PHE A 215 -15.54 11.28 -1.69
N ALA A 216 -14.21 11.27 -1.87
CA ALA A 216 -13.40 10.07 -1.77
C ALA A 216 -13.47 9.44 -0.37
N ILE A 217 -13.38 10.27 0.68
CA ILE A 217 -13.52 9.83 2.08
C ILE A 217 -14.92 9.24 2.32
N PHE A 218 -15.96 9.95 1.89
CA PHE A 218 -17.34 9.49 2.06
C PHE A 218 -17.58 8.14 1.39
N ILE A 219 -17.18 7.98 0.11
CA ILE A 219 -17.28 6.70 -0.60
C ILE A 219 -16.48 5.62 0.13
N SER A 220 -15.25 5.92 0.57
CA SER A 220 -14.41 4.95 1.26
C SER A 220 -15.05 4.47 2.57
N ILE A 221 -15.62 5.39 3.34
CA ILE A 221 -16.34 5.05 4.58
C ILE A 221 -17.56 4.19 4.27
N CYS A 222 -18.37 4.56 3.27
CA CYS A 222 -19.56 3.79 2.88
C CYS A 222 -19.18 2.36 2.45
N ILE A 223 -18.17 2.20 1.61
CA ILE A 223 -17.72 0.90 1.14
C ILE A 223 -17.10 0.11 2.30
N TYR A 224 -16.27 0.75 3.11
CA TYR A 224 -15.67 0.10 4.29
C TYR A 224 -16.75 -0.40 5.25
N LEU A 225 -17.73 0.42 5.59
CA LEU A 225 -18.85 0.02 6.45
C LEU A 225 -19.67 -1.09 5.82
N PHE A 226 -19.96 -1.04 4.52
CA PHE A 226 -20.74 -2.07 3.86
C PHE A 226 -20.07 -3.45 3.91
N PHE A 227 -18.76 -3.53 3.68
CA PHE A 227 -18.02 -4.79 3.65
C PHE A 227 -17.46 -5.23 5.01
N MET A 228 -17.16 -4.29 5.90
CA MET A 228 -16.43 -4.54 7.14
C MET A 228 -17.23 -4.28 8.41
N LEU A 229 -18.52 -3.91 8.30
CA LEU A 229 -19.34 -3.62 9.48
C LEU A 229 -19.43 -4.82 10.41
N ASP A 230 -19.74 -6.00 9.87
CA ASP A 230 -19.81 -7.24 10.65
C ASP A 230 -18.45 -7.54 11.32
N SER A 231 -17.35 -7.35 10.58
CA SER A 231 -16.00 -7.56 11.10
C SER A 231 -15.63 -6.58 12.21
N LEU A 232 -16.05 -5.31 12.08
CA LEU A 232 -15.88 -4.30 13.12
C LEU A 232 -16.69 -4.62 14.38
N LEU A 233 -17.95 -5.03 14.21
CA LEU A 233 -18.82 -5.40 15.32
C LEU A 233 -18.25 -6.62 16.07
N LEU A 234 -17.79 -7.64 15.35
CA LEU A 234 -17.10 -8.79 15.92
C LEU A 234 -15.80 -8.41 16.67
N GLN A 235 -15.06 -7.43 16.18
CA GLN A 235 -13.87 -6.93 16.88
C GLN A 235 -14.21 -6.19 18.17
N MET A 236 -15.32 -5.46 18.22
CA MET A 236 -15.77 -4.75 19.42
C MET A 236 -16.24 -5.69 20.54
N GLU A 237 -16.63 -6.92 20.21
CA GLU A 237 -17.04 -7.95 21.19
C GLU A 237 -15.88 -8.63 21.91
N ILE A 238 -14.61 -8.37 21.49
CA ILE A 238 -13.45 -8.98 22.14
C ILE A 238 -13.24 -8.38 23.53
N LYS A 239 -13.42 -9.23 24.52
CA LYS A 239 -13.07 -8.91 25.92
C LYS A 239 -11.59 -9.14 26.24
N GLU A 240 -10.93 -10.00 25.49
CA GLU A 240 -9.51 -10.34 25.71
C GLU A 240 -8.71 -10.18 24.41
N PHE A 241 -7.79 -9.24 24.41
CA PHE A 241 -6.78 -9.13 23.37
C PHE A 241 -5.67 -10.15 23.63
N TRP A 242 -5.22 -10.90 22.61
CA TRP A 242 -4.05 -11.77 22.70
C TRP A 242 -2.76 -11.00 23.02
N ILE A 243 -2.72 -9.69 22.70
CA ILE A 243 -1.70 -8.78 23.17
C ILE A 243 -2.15 -8.26 24.53
N GLN A 244 -1.46 -8.69 25.60
CA GLN A 244 -1.71 -8.16 26.94
C GLN A 244 -1.55 -6.64 26.95
N GLN A 245 -2.55 -5.94 27.48
CA GLN A 245 -2.44 -4.49 27.68
C GLN A 245 -1.21 -4.21 28.57
N VAL A 246 -0.22 -3.55 27.97
CA VAL A 246 0.95 -3.10 28.72
C VAL A 246 0.49 -1.97 29.63
N SER A 247 0.31 -2.24 30.92
CA SER A 247 0.04 -1.18 31.90
C SER A 247 1.27 -0.26 31.99
N LEU A 248 1.04 1.04 32.12
CA LEU A 248 2.11 2.06 32.30
C LEU A 248 3.11 1.69 33.42
N GLY A 249 2.70 0.86 34.40
CA GLY A 249 3.58 0.34 35.45
C GLY A 249 4.64 -0.65 34.94
N LYS A 250 4.38 -1.38 33.85
CA LYS A 250 5.37 -2.31 33.27
C LYS A 250 6.43 -1.61 32.41
N PHE A 251 6.17 -0.39 31.93
CA PHE A 251 7.17 0.41 31.21
C PHE A 251 8.36 0.85 32.09
N ARG A 252 8.16 0.93 33.41
CA ARG A 252 9.24 1.31 34.38
C ARG A 252 10.27 0.21 34.61
N VAL A 253 10.05 -1.01 34.14
CA VAL A 253 10.98 -2.14 34.34
C VAL A 253 11.99 -2.27 33.19
N PHE A 254 11.77 -1.54 32.07
CA PHE A 254 12.64 -1.58 30.88
C PHE A 254 13.48 -0.29 30.68
N LEU A 255 13.41 0.66 31.61
CA LEU A 255 14.29 1.84 31.71
C LEU A 255 15.19 1.73 32.95
#